data_7557d1a435e6575d50e76f793f1cdb66
#
_entry.id   7557d1a435e6575d50e76f793f1cdb66
#
_cell.length_a   1.000
_cell.length_b   1.000
_cell.length_c   1.000
_cell.angle_alpha   90.00
_cell.angle_beta   90.00
_cell.angle_gamma   90.00
#
_symmetry.space_group_name_H-M   'P 1'
#
loop_
_entity.id
_entity.type
_entity.pdbx_description
1 polymer ?
#
loop_
_entity_poly.entity_id
_entity_poly.type
_entity_poly.pdbx_seq_one_letter_code
_entity_poly.pdbx_strand_id
1 'polypeptide(L)'
;MTNEFKEVPIVQSSEPIETPDTIEGGFAFKQSIKNKATDEQLRKLGMGWIWAEGGSREHLRDCLTVKGWAVTPGRWRDSWKNAHKSEFLQAHFVFLDFDGDRRLVDVIADPFVQRTAAFVYTTASHGKKPGDRFRVVFEMDADVFDLTTFNRVLTGLKALVPGSDMVINGVSCLFGHDRAKVIDFDPDNRLSVTECLTHWEKVERQRTENRQQKKRQATTLFEGTSNDTENNLRRWLSPVPANSYDRWLKVGAWVKSVVYSGEIDDAQGEAIFTDWSITNYEGVKERRNDPAVIQQTWDGLAGGRNGTDGFVRANGLINIRRLYHESILEQLTNDN
;
A
#
# COMPACT_ATOMS: atom_id res chain seq x y z
N MET A 1 4.56 54.24 8.21
CA MET A 1 4.73 53.58 6.90
C MET A 1 3.70 52.48 6.81
N THR A 2 2.60 52.75 6.15
CA THR A 2 1.44 51.86 5.97
C THR A 2 1.67 51.06 4.71
N ASN A 3 1.76 49.74 4.83
CA ASN A 3 1.84 48.82 3.71
C ASN A 3 0.44 48.63 3.11
N GLU A 4 0.21 49.24 1.96
CA GLU A 4 -1.00 48.93 1.14
C GLU A 4 -0.82 47.56 0.46
N PHE A 5 -1.67 46.63 0.84
CA PHE A 5 -1.85 45.37 0.10
C PHE A 5 -2.62 45.68 -1.20
N LYS A 6 -1.94 45.57 -2.34
CA LYS A 6 -2.60 45.58 -3.65
C LYS A 6 -3.39 44.26 -3.84
N GLU A 7 -4.71 44.37 -3.93
CA GLU A 7 -5.57 43.29 -4.36
C GLU A 7 -5.23 42.89 -5.81
N VAL A 8 -4.95 41.61 -6.01
CA VAL A 8 -4.78 41.01 -7.34
C VAL A 8 -6.17 40.71 -7.89
N PRO A 9 -6.56 41.18 -9.06
CA PRO A 9 -7.88 40.92 -9.61
C PRO A 9 -8.01 39.42 -9.96
N ILE A 10 -9.04 38.77 -9.41
CA ILE A 10 -9.47 37.43 -9.79
C ILE A 10 -10.05 37.52 -11.20
N VAL A 11 -9.30 37.05 -12.19
CA VAL A 11 -9.80 36.84 -13.55
C VAL A 11 -10.76 35.64 -13.50
N GLN A 12 -12.05 35.91 -13.46
CA GLN A 12 -13.08 34.90 -13.75
C GLN A 12 -13.04 34.62 -15.26
N SER A 13 -12.37 33.53 -15.67
CA SER A 13 -12.56 32.97 -17.00
C SER A 13 -13.90 32.20 -17.00
N SER A 14 -14.91 32.81 -17.56
CA SER A 14 -16.24 32.22 -17.80
C SER A 14 -16.28 31.51 -19.16
N GLU A 15 -15.35 30.62 -19.43
CA GLU A 15 -15.61 29.59 -20.46
C GLU A 15 -16.33 28.45 -19.77
N PRO A 16 -17.52 28.02 -20.32
CA PRO A 16 -18.17 26.83 -19.82
C PRO A 16 -17.21 25.66 -20.03
N ILE A 17 -16.76 25.03 -18.94
CA ILE A 17 -16.14 23.73 -19.00
C ILE A 17 -17.18 22.84 -19.67
N GLU A 18 -16.96 22.46 -20.94
CA GLU A 18 -17.73 21.40 -21.57
C GLU A 18 -17.65 20.20 -20.63
N THR A 19 -18.77 19.94 -19.94
CA THR A 19 -18.93 18.69 -19.19
C THR A 19 -18.75 17.58 -20.21
N PRO A 20 -17.72 16.72 -20.09
CA PRO A 20 -17.63 15.59 -21.00
C PRO A 20 -18.97 14.85 -20.92
N ASP A 21 -19.54 14.53 -22.08
CA ASP A 21 -20.78 13.76 -22.20
C ASP A 21 -20.73 12.68 -21.12
N THR A 22 -21.69 12.74 -20.17
CA THR A 22 -21.77 11.81 -19.05
C THR A 22 -22.07 10.44 -19.63
N ILE A 23 -21.02 9.71 -19.95
CA ILE A 23 -21.12 8.33 -20.42
C ILE A 23 -21.56 7.53 -19.19
N GLU A 24 -22.80 7.06 -19.21
CA GLU A 24 -23.34 6.19 -18.17
C GLU A 24 -22.44 4.97 -17.98
N GLY A 25 -22.14 4.67 -16.74
CA GLY A 25 -21.41 3.54 -16.18
C GLY A 25 -20.72 2.55 -17.13
N GLY A 26 -19.75 1.83 -16.67
CA GLY A 26 -19.12 0.82 -17.51
C GLY A 26 -17.86 0.22 -16.89
N PHE A 27 -17.19 -0.62 -17.66
CA PHE A 27 -15.93 -1.27 -17.31
C PHE A 27 -15.11 -1.55 -18.57
N ALA A 28 -13.82 -1.78 -18.43
CA ALA A 28 -13.00 -2.22 -19.56
C ALA A 28 -12.66 -3.71 -19.45
N PHE A 29 -12.63 -4.40 -20.59
CA PHE A 29 -12.28 -5.82 -20.66
C PHE A 29 -11.29 -6.12 -21.76
N LYS A 30 -10.62 -7.28 -21.65
CA LYS A 30 -9.62 -7.75 -22.60
C LYS A 30 -9.84 -9.21 -22.96
N GLN A 31 -10.29 -9.46 -24.17
CA GLN A 31 -10.66 -10.80 -24.65
C GLN A 31 -9.45 -11.74 -24.86
N SER A 32 -8.27 -11.19 -25.12
CA SER A 32 -7.05 -11.97 -25.37
C SER A 32 -6.46 -12.63 -24.13
N ILE A 33 -6.98 -12.31 -22.94
CA ILE A 33 -6.56 -12.88 -21.66
C ILE A 33 -7.75 -13.61 -21.06
N LYS A 34 -7.62 -14.94 -20.93
CA LYS A 34 -8.64 -15.80 -20.33
C LYS A 34 -8.11 -16.48 -19.07
N ASN A 35 -8.96 -16.58 -18.07
CA ASN A 35 -8.73 -17.24 -16.79
C ASN A 35 -7.54 -16.61 -16.03
N LYS A 36 -6.34 -17.14 -16.14
CA LYS A 36 -5.14 -16.58 -15.51
C LYS A 36 -4.14 -16.17 -16.58
N ALA A 37 -3.66 -14.92 -16.51
CA ALA A 37 -2.64 -14.46 -17.44
C ALA A 37 -1.31 -15.20 -17.23
N THR A 38 -0.63 -15.50 -18.33
CA THR A 38 0.78 -15.90 -18.32
C THR A 38 1.67 -14.70 -18.07
N ASP A 39 2.93 -14.92 -17.68
CA ASP A 39 3.90 -13.82 -17.51
C ASP A 39 4.11 -12.99 -18.77
N GLU A 40 4.05 -13.64 -19.95
CA GLU A 40 4.11 -12.94 -21.24
C GLU A 40 2.88 -12.06 -21.49
N GLN A 41 1.68 -12.57 -21.15
CA GLN A 41 0.43 -11.79 -21.25
C GLN A 41 0.43 -10.62 -20.27
N LEU A 42 0.98 -10.80 -19.06
CA LEU A 42 1.15 -9.72 -18.06
C LEU A 42 2.05 -8.60 -18.60
N ARG A 43 3.14 -8.93 -19.30
CA ARG A 43 4.03 -7.94 -19.93
C ARG A 43 3.34 -7.16 -21.06
N LYS A 44 2.34 -7.76 -21.71
CA LYS A 44 1.56 -7.17 -22.82
C LYS A 44 0.21 -6.61 -22.35
N LEU A 45 0.00 -6.45 -21.06
CA LEU A 45 -1.30 -6.03 -20.48
C LEU A 45 -1.76 -4.66 -21.01
N GLY A 46 -0.82 -3.82 -21.40
CA GLY A 46 -1.03 -2.41 -21.70
C GLY A 46 -1.82 -2.05 -22.95
N MET A 47 -2.23 -3.00 -23.82
CA MET A 47 -2.92 -2.68 -25.07
C MET A 47 -4.14 -3.55 -25.31
N GLY A 48 -5.13 -3.03 -26.08
CA GLY A 48 -6.28 -3.80 -26.55
C GLY A 48 -7.37 -4.01 -25.50
N TRP A 49 -7.53 -3.07 -24.59
CA TRP A 49 -8.71 -2.98 -23.72
C TRP A 49 -9.88 -2.41 -24.49
N ILE A 50 -11.06 -2.97 -24.28
CA ILE A 50 -12.33 -2.54 -24.87
C ILE A 50 -13.16 -1.95 -23.75
N TRP A 51 -13.62 -0.74 -23.93
CA TRP A 51 -14.58 -0.12 -23.00
C TRP A 51 -15.99 -0.58 -23.33
N ALA A 52 -16.69 -1.13 -22.34
CA ALA A 52 -18.10 -1.45 -22.40
C ALA A 52 -18.91 -0.27 -21.85
N GLU A 53 -19.24 0.67 -22.73
CA GLU A 53 -20.08 1.80 -22.39
C GLU A 53 -21.49 1.33 -22.00
N GLY A 54 -22.05 1.86 -20.91
CA GLY A 54 -23.33 1.39 -20.38
C GLY A 54 -23.33 -0.08 -19.98
N GLY A 55 -22.14 -0.66 -19.77
CA GLY A 55 -21.97 -2.09 -19.49
C GLY A 55 -22.65 -2.50 -18.22
N SER A 56 -23.74 -3.28 -18.36
CA SER A 56 -24.54 -3.74 -17.22
C SER A 56 -23.79 -4.74 -16.33
N ARG A 57 -24.32 -4.95 -15.15
CA ARG A 57 -23.89 -5.99 -14.20
C ARG A 57 -23.81 -7.38 -14.85
N GLU A 58 -24.81 -7.73 -15.65
CA GLU A 58 -24.90 -9.01 -16.36
C GLU A 58 -23.78 -9.13 -17.40
N HIS A 59 -23.50 -8.06 -18.14
CA HIS A 59 -22.40 -8.05 -19.11
C HIS A 59 -21.05 -8.21 -18.41
N LEU A 60 -20.81 -7.50 -17.31
CA LEU A 60 -19.59 -7.66 -16.50
C LEU A 60 -19.45 -9.09 -15.97
N ARG A 61 -20.53 -9.65 -15.40
CA ARG A 61 -20.59 -11.01 -14.91
C ARG A 61 -20.23 -12.01 -16.00
N ASP A 62 -20.83 -11.89 -17.19
CA ASP A 62 -20.54 -12.76 -18.33
C ASP A 62 -19.09 -12.67 -18.79
N CYS A 63 -18.53 -11.48 -18.87
CA CYS A 63 -17.11 -11.30 -19.19
C CYS A 63 -16.22 -12.05 -18.21
N LEU A 64 -16.49 -11.96 -16.90
CA LEU A 64 -15.69 -12.58 -15.86
C LEU A 64 -15.90 -14.07 -15.73
N THR A 65 -17.15 -14.55 -15.80
CA THR A 65 -17.51 -15.91 -15.34
C THR A 65 -17.90 -16.87 -16.45
N VAL A 66 -18.31 -16.38 -17.61
CA VAL A 66 -18.64 -17.19 -18.79
C VAL A 66 -17.51 -17.13 -19.82
N LYS A 67 -17.02 -15.93 -20.13
CA LYS A 67 -15.94 -15.72 -21.09
C LYS A 67 -14.56 -15.91 -20.45
N GLY A 68 -14.44 -15.72 -19.13
CA GLY A 68 -13.19 -15.79 -18.39
C GLY A 68 -12.21 -14.66 -18.74
N TRP A 69 -12.70 -13.54 -19.27
CA TRP A 69 -11.87 -12.44 -19.75
C TRP A 69 -11.27 -11.64 -18.59
N ALA A 70 -10.17 -10.94 -18.88
CA ALA A 70 -9.62 -9.95 -17.96
C ALA A 70 -10.49 -8.68 -17.97
N VAL A 71 -10.70 -8.11 -16.78
CA VAL A 71 -11.52 -6.90 -16.57
C VAL A 71 -10.76 -5.91 -15.69
N THR A 72 -10.93 -4.62 -15.93
CA THR A 72 -10.56 -3.54 -15.02
C THR A 72 -11.80 -2.71 -14.68
N PRO A 73 -11.97 -2.28 -13.42
CA PRO A 73 -13.14 -1.50 -13.01
C PRO A 73 -13.14 -0.09 -13.59
N GLY A 74 -11.97 0.42 -14.01
CA GLY A 74 -11.83 1.81 -14.45
C GLY A 74 -11.68 1.97 -15.95
N ARG A 75 -12.14 3.13 -16.45
CA ARG A 75 -11.85 3.67 -17.78
C ARG A 75 -10.56 4.49 -17.73
N TRP A 76 -9.72 4.35 -18.78
CA TRP A 76 -8.45 5.04 -18.93
C TRP A 76 -8.38 5.72 -20.28
N ARG A 77 -7.71 6.89 -20.42
CA ARG A 77 -7.76 7.72 -21.63
C ARG A 77 -7.22 7.00 -22.87
N ASP A 78 -6.00 6.53 -22.93
CA ASP A 78 -5.40 6.14 -24.22
C ASP A 78 -4.83 4.74 -24.32
N SER A 79 -5.07 3.89 -23.51
CA SER A 79 -4.50 2.56 -23.36
C SER A 79 -3.71 2.42 -22.07
N TRP A 80 -3.98 1.34 -21.43
CA TRP A 80 -3.33 0.87 -20.22
C TRP A 80 -1.78 0.84 -20.25
N LYS A 81 -1.16 1.08 -21.40
CA LYS A 81 0.26 0.88 -21.63
C LYS A 81 1.17 1.68 -20.69
N ASN A 82 0.65 2.76 -20.15
CA ASN A 82 1.32 3.64 -19.20
C ASN A 82 0.27 4.21 -18.21
N ALA A 83 -0.49 3.34 -17.52
CA ALA A 83 -1.53 3.77 -16.59
C ALA A 83 -0.96 4.70 -15.51
N HIS A 84 -0.63 5.91 -15.91
CA HIS A 84 -0.34 7.00 -15.00
C HIS A 84 -1.63 7.37 -14.29
N LYS A 85 -1.54 7.69 -13.01
CA LYS A 85 -2.67 8.09 -12.17
C LYS A 85 -3.51 9.23 -12.77
N SER A 86 -2.92 10.02 -13.69
CA SER A 86 -3.55 11.12 -14.41
C SER A 86 -4.47 10.71 -15.57
N GLU A 87 -4.44 9.43 -15.98
CA GLU A 87 -5.21 8.95 -17.14
C GLU A 87 -6.49 8.22 -16.76
N PHE A 88 -6.77 8.06 -15.46
CA PHE A 88 -8.03 7.49 -14.98
C PHE A 88 -9.18 8.45 -15.27
N LEU A 89 -10.21 7.95 -15.92
CA LEU A 89 -11.38 8.73 -16.32
C LEU A 89 -12.60 8.45 -15.45
N GLN A 90 -12.88 7.17 -15.16
CA GLN A 90 -14.16 6.78 -14.55
C GLN A 90 -14.10 5.35 -14.01
N ALA A 91 -14.86 5.05 -12.96
CA ALA A 91 -15.23 3.68 -12.57
C ALA A 91 -16.68 3.65 -12.08
N HIS A 92 -17.38 2.56 -12.41
CA HIS A 92 -18.75 2.25 -11.97
C HIS A 92 -18.81 1.02 -11.06
N PHE A 93 -17.80 0.15 -11.14
CA PHE A 93 -17.69 -1.06 -10.34
C PHE A 93 -16.46 -1.02 -9.44
N VAL A 94 -16.53 -1.72 -8.30
CA VAL A 94 -15.41 -1.95 -7.42
C VAL A 94 -15.39 -3.40 -6.97
N PHE A 95 -14.20 -3.93 -6.67
CA PHE A 95 -13.98 -5.34 -6.40
C PHE A 95 -13.21 -5.54 -5.11
N LEU A 96 -13.55 -6.61 -4.38
CA LEU A 96 -12.72 -7.14 -3.30
C LEU A 96 -12.21 -8.54 -3.68
N ASP A 97 -10.91 -8.80 -3.50
CA ASP A 97 -10.28 -10.11 -3.71
C ASP A 97 -10.00 -10.78 -2.36
N PHE A 98 -10.31 -12.07 -2.25
CA PHE A 98 -10.10 -12.87 -1.06
C PHE A 98 -9.23 -14.08 -1.42
N ASP A 99 -8.02 -14.09 -0.89
CA ASP A 99 -6.97 -15.06 -1.23
C ASP A 99 -6.69 -16.06 -0.08
N GLY A 100 -7.76 -16.51 0.60
CA GLY A 100 -7.70 -17.57 1.60
C GLY A 100 -7.88 -17.12 3.06
N ASP A 101 -7.90 -15.83 3.34
CA ASP A 101 -7.98 -15.29 4.71
C ASP A 101 -9.38 -15.37 5.32
N ARG A 102 -10.42 -15.47 4.47
CA ARG A 102 -11.82 -15.62 4.90
C ARG A 102 -12.51 -16.72 4.11
N ARG A 103 -13.45 -17.42 4.76
CA ARG A 103 -14.28 -18.40 4.06
C ARG A 103 -15.34 -17.70 3.23
N LEU A 104 -15.62 -18.25 2.05
CA LEU A 104 -16.65 -17.76 1.14
C LEU A 104 -18.02 -17.64 1.85
N VAL A 105 -18.39 -18.68 2.60
CA VAL A 105 -19.66 -18.72 3.33
C VAL A 105 -19.82 -17.57 4.34
N ASP A 106 -18.74 -17.17 5.01
CA ASP A 106 -18.79 -16.09 6.00
C ASP A 106 -18.93 -14.72 5.34
N VAL A 107 -18.32 -14.53 4.16
CA VAL A 107 -18.43 -13.27 3.41
C VAL A 107 -19.80 -13.13 2.76
N ILE A 108 -20.34 -14.18 2.16
CA ILE A 108 -21.69 -14.12 1.57
C ILE A 108 -22.81 -13.97 2.62
N ALA A 109 -22.56 -14.38 3.88
CA ALA A 109 -23.49 -14.21 4.98
C ALA A 109 -23.36 -12.83 5.67
N ASP A 110 -22.35 -12.04 5.32
CA ASP A 110 -22.13 -10.69 5.88
C ASP A 110 -23.30 -9.76 5.48
N PRO A 111 -24.01 -9.12 6.46
CA PRO A 111 -25.18 -8.28 6.15
C PRO A 111 -24.87 -7.10 5.23
N PHE A 112 -23.65 -6.58 5.26
CA PHE A 112 -23.25 -5.52 4.36
C PHE A 112 -23.12 -6.06 2.91
N VAL A 113 -22.46 -7.20 2.73
CA VAL A 113 -22.32 -7.85 1.43
C VAL A 113 -23.69 -8.22 0.87
N GLN A 114 -24.59 -8.77 1.68
CA GLN A 114 -25.94 -9.15 1.29
C GLN A 114 -26.76 -7.98 0.67
N ARG A 115 -26.62 -6.78 1.24
CA ARG A 115 -27.41 -5.61 0.79
C ARG A 115 -26.73 -4.75 -0.27
N THR A 116 -25.42 -4.97 -0.55
CA THR A 116 -24.68 -4.05 -1.44
C THR A 116 -23.91 -4.72 -2.56
N ALA A 117 -23.59 -6.03 -2.44
CA ALA A 117 -22.87 -6.73 -3.48
C ALA A 117 -23.76 -7.02 -4.69
N ALA A 118 -23.16 -6.99 -5.87
CA ALA A 118 -23.78 -7.38 -7.11
C ALA A 118 -23.74 -8.90 -7.29
N PHE A 119 -22.55 -9.49 -7.18
CA PHE A 119 -22.31 -10.92 -7.23
C PHE A 119 -20.96 -11.29 -6.64
N VAL A 120 -20.79 -12.58 -6.35
CA VAL A 120 -19.52 -13.19 -5.95
C VAL A 120 -19.16 -14.27 -6.97
N TYR A 121 -17.87 -14.41 -7.27
CA TYR A 121 -17.41 -15.52 -8.11
C TYR A 121 -16.09 -16.10 -7.61
N THR A 122 -15.92 -17.44 -7.79
CA THR A 122 -14.68 -18.14 -7.43
C THR A 122 -13.58 -17.90 -8.46
N THR A 123 -12.34 -17.73 -8.03
CA THR A 123 -11.19 -17.54 -8.93
C THR A 123 -10.65 -18.88 -9.45
N ALA A 124 -9.81 -18.85 -10.49
CA ALA A 124 -9.19 -20.04 -11.09
C ALA A 124 -8.30 -20.85 -10.12
N SER A 125 -7.90 -20.27 -8.99
CA SER A 125 -7.12 -20.91 -7.93
C SER A 125 -7.97 -21.47 -6.78
N HIS A 126 -9.29 -21.23 -6.77
CA HIS A 126 -10.19 -21.79 -5.77
C HIS A 126 -10.19 -23.33 -5.82
N GLY A 127 -10.06 -23.98 -4.68
CA GLY A 127 -9.96 -25.43 -4.56
C GLY A 127 -8.62 -26.04 -4.99
N LYS A 128 -7.68 -25.23 -5.55
CA LYS A 128 -6.32 -25.67 -5.91
C LYS A 128 -5.25 -25.26 -4.89
N LYS A 129 -5.56 -24.28 -4.08
CA LYS A 129 -4.70 -23.76 -3.00
C LYS A 129 -5.50 -23.77 -1.70
N PRO A 130 -4.84 -23.78 -0.53
CA PRO A 130 -5.53 -23.68 0.75
C PRO A 130 -6.38 -22.42 0.85
N GLY A 131 -7.53 -22.54 1.53
CA GLY A 131 -8.50 -21.48 1.74
C GLY A 131 -9.38 -21.17 0.52
N ASP A 132 -10.44 -20.43 0.76
CA ASP A 132 -11.36 -20.00 -0.28
C ASP A 132 -10.77 -18.83 -1.06
N ARG A 133 -10.91 -18.87 -2.40
CA ARG A 133 -10.40 -17.83 -3.30
C ARG A 133 -11.51 -17.34 -4.20
N PHE A 134 -11.96 -16.15 -3.95
CA PHE A 134 -13.13 -15.59 -4.62
C PHE A 134 -13.06 -14.06 -4.68
N ARG A 135 -13.91 -13.47 -5.48
CA ARG A 135 -14.06 -12.03 -5.58
C ARG A 135 -15.50 -11.61 -5.37
N VAL A 136 -15.65 -10.51 -4.67
CA VAL A 136 -16.94 -9.83 -4.49
C VAL A 136 -16.96 -8.60 -5.39
N VAL A 137 -17.97 -8.49 -6.21
CA VAL A 137 -18.20 -7.39 -7.14
C VAL A 137 -19.29 -6.50 -6.59
N PHE A 138 -19.06 -5.20 -6.60
CA PHE A 138 -20.02 -4.18 -6.20
C PHE A 138 -20.24 -3.22 -7.36
N GLU A 139 -21.49 -2.91 -7.60
CA GLU A 139 -21.91 -1.83 -8.49
C GLU A 139 -22.16 -0.60 -7.64
N MET A 140 -21.53 0.53 -7.96
CA MET A 140 -21.64 1.76 -7.17
C MET A 140 -22.94 2.51 -7.52
N ASP A 141 -23.47 3.24 -6.54
CA ASP A 141 -24.66 4.11 -6.72
C ASP A 141 -24.36 5.38 -7.53
N ALA A 142 -23.08 5.69 -7.71
CA ALA A 142 -22.61 6.81 -8.53
C ALA A 142 -21.24 6.47 -9.17
N ASP A 143 -20.98 7.03 -10.33
CA ASP A 143 -19.69 6.95 -10.99
C ASP A 143 -18.64 7.77 -10.25
N VAL A 144 -17.42 7.25 -10.20
CA VAL A 144 -16.26 7.94 -9.63
C VAL A 144 -15.31 8.33 -10.75
N PHE A 145 -15.03 9.63 -10.89
CA PHE A 145 -14.29 10.21 -12.01
C PHE A 145 -12.82 10.52 -11.73
N ASP A 146 -12.31 10.22 -10.55
CA ASP A 146 -10.89 10.37 -10.23
C ASP A 146 -10.36 9.20 -9.41
N LEU A 147 -9.09 8.87 -9.66
CA LEU A 147 -8.42 7.74 -9.03
C LEU A 147 -8.26 7.90 -7.51
N THR A 148 -8.12 9.13 -7.03
CA THR A 148 -7.96 9.40 -5.59
C THR A 148 -9.24 9.06 -4.85
N THR A 149 -10.38 9.55 -5.33
CA THR A 149 -11.70 9.20 -4.79
C THR A 149 -11.98 7.71 -4.92
N PHE A 150 -11.68 7.09 -6.06
CA PHE A 150 -11.82 5.64 -6.22
C PHE A 150 -11.01 4.85 -5.17
N ASN A 151 -9.76 5.23 -4.92
CA ASN A 151 -8.93 4.58 -3.91
C ASN A 151 -9.45 4.82 -2.47
N ARG A 152 -10.08 5.97 -2.21
CA ARG A 152 -10.76 6.25 -0.93
C ARG A 152 -11.99 5.36 -0.75
N VAL A 153 -12.82 5.24 -1.79
CA VAL A 153 -13.99 4.32 -1.80
C VAL A 153 -13.52 2.89 -1.53
N LEU A 154 -12.52 2.41 -2.26
CA LEU A 154 -11.96 1.07 -2.06
C LEU A 154 -11.41 0.87 -0.65
N THR A 155 -10.74 1.87 -0.07
CA THR A 155 -10.22 1.79 1.32
C THR A 155 -11.37 1.75 2.33
N GLY A 156 -12.41 2.54 2.15
CA GLY A 156 -13.61 2.50 2.99
C GLY A 156 -14.36 1.17 2.87
N LEU A 157 -14.49 0.64 1.67
CA LEU A 157 -15.09 -0.67 1.43
C LEU A 157 -14.31 -1.80 2.11
N LYS A 158 -12.97 -1.78 2.05
CA LYS A 158 -12.11 -2.74 2.78
C LYS A 158 -12.25 -2.66 4.29
N ALA A 159 -12.58 -1.50 4.84
CA ALA A 159 -12.89 -1.34 6.26
C ALA A 159 -14.26 -1.90 6.62
N LEU A 160 -15.23 -1.81 5.72
CA LEU A 160 -16.58 -2.38 5.88
C LEU A 160 -16.58 -3.91 5.73
N VAL A 161 -15.74 -4.44 4.83
CA VAL A 161 -15.60 -5.89 4.58
C VAL A 161 -14.13 -6.29 4.76
N PRO A 162 -13.68 -6.47 6.02
CA PRO A 162 -12.28 -6.76 6.31
C PRO A 162 -11.85 -8.15 5.83
N GLY A 163 -10.54 -8.35 5.64
CA GLY A 163 -9.93 -9.62 5.22
C GLY A 163 -9.79 -9.78 3.70
N SER A 164 -10.09 -8.74 2.91
CA SER A 164 -9.76 -8.72 1.49
C SER A 164 -8.29 -8.35 1.26
N ASP A 165 -7.73 -8.76 0.12
CA ASP A 165 -6.35 -8.43 -0.27
C ASP A 165 -6.15 -6.91 -0.34
N MET A 166 -5.06 -6.46 0.30
CA MET A 166 -4.68 -5.04 0.35
C MET A 166 -4.06 -4.53 -0.95
N VAL A 167 -3.63 -5.42 -1.84
CA VAL A 167 -2.91 -5.06 -3.08
C VAL A 167 -3.84 -4.55 -4.18
N ILE A 168 -5.13 -4.91 -4.14
CA ILE A 168 -6.08 -4.40 -5.14
C ILE A 168 -6.24 -2.88 -4.99
N ASN A 169 -5.94 -2.18 -6.04
CA ASN A 169 -6.14 -0.73 -6.19
C ASN A 169 -6.92 -0.45 -7.49
N GLY A 170 -7.29 0.79 -7.73
CA GLY A 170 -8.09 1.19 -8.91
C GLY A 170 -7.46 0.91 -10.27
N VAL A 171 -6.21 0.46 -10.31
CA VAL A 171 -5.49 0.05 -11.52
C VAL A 171 -5.37 -1.47 -11.67
N SER A 172 -5.88 -2.24 -10.72
CA SER A 172 -5.73 -3.69 -10.73
C SER A 172 -6.59 -4.32 -11.82
N CYS A 173 -5.96 -5.15 -12.63
CA CYS A 173 -6.64 -6.01 -13.59
C CYS A 173 -7.10 -7.29 -12.87
N LEU A 174 -8.34 -7.64 -13.04
CA LEU A 174 -8.93 -8.88 -12.54
C LEU A 174 -9.03 -9.89 -13.68
N PHE A 175 -8.65 -11.13 -13.39
CA PHE A 175 -8.82 -12.22 -14.33
C PHE A 175 -10.12 -12.96 -14.05
N GLY A 176 -10.91 -13.15 -15.08
CA GLY A 176 -12.11 -13.98 -15.01
C GLY A 176 -11.78 -15.46 -14.87
N HIS A 177 -12.81 -16.27 -14.73
CA HIS A 177 -12.72 -17.73 -14.71
C HIS A 177 -13.97 -18.33 -15.34
N ASP A 178 -13.85 -18.94 -16.51
CA ASP A 178 -14.95 -19.50 -17.31
C ASP A 178 -15.67 -20.71 -16.67
N ARG A 179 -15.17 -21.21 -15.53
CA ARG A 179 -15.78 -22.24 -14.71
C ARG A 179 -16.05 -21.76 -13.28
N ALA A 180 -16.17 -20.45 -13.10
CA ALA A 180 -16.43 -19.88 -11.79
C ALA A 180 -17.78 -20.37 -11.24
N LYS A 181 -17.83 -20.65 -9.95
CA LYS A 181 -19.10 -20.68 -9.22
C LYS A 181 -19.51 -19.26 -8.95
N VAL A 182 -20.75 -18.92 -9.26
CA VAL A 182 -21.31 -17.56 -9.11
C VAL A 182 -22.43 -17.60 -8.11
N ILE A 183 -22.50 -16.56 -7.29
CA ILE A 183 -23.61 -16.30 -6.37
C ILE A 183 -24.06 -14.88 -6.66
N ASP A 184 -25.25 -14.72 -7.16
CA ASP A 184 -25.88 -13.44 -7.45
C ASP A 184 -26.62 -12.94 -6.20
N PHE A 185 -26.62 -11.63 -6.02
CA PHE A 185 -27.44 -10.93 -5.01
C PHE A 185 -28.57 -10.17 -5.68
N ASP A 186 -29.34 -9.43 -4.87
CA ASP A 186 -30.46 -8.64 -5.37
C ASP A 186 -29.99 -7.69 -6.50
N PRO A 187 -30.68 -7.69 -7.66
CA PRO A 187 -30.32 -6.82 -8.78
C PRO A 187 -30.36 -5.31 -8.45
N ASP A 188 -31.11 -4.91 -7.44
CA ASP A 188 -31.21 -3.53 -6.99
C ASP A 188 -30.13 -3.12 -6.01
N ASN A 189 -29.29 -4.06 -5.55
CA ASN A 189 -28.17 -3.74 -4.67
C ASN A 189 -27.22 -2.75 -5.32
N ARG A 190 -26.87 -1.71 -4.56
CA ARG A 190 -25.86 -0.72 -4.92
C ARG A 190 -24.94 -0.44 -3.73
N LEU A 191 -23.68 -0.24 -4.02
CA LEU A 191 -22.71 0.20 -3.04
C LEU A 191 -22.74 1.73 -2.94
N SER A 192 -23.04 2.26 -1.77
CA SER A 192 -23.01 3.70 -1.57
C SER A 192 -21.58 4.24 -1.52
N VAL A 193 -21.21 5.07 -2.49
CA VAL A 193 -19.95 5.80 -2.55
C VAL A 193 -19.79 6.67 -1.30
N THR A 194 -20.86 7.35 -0.86
CA THR A 194 -20.86 8.20 0.34
C THR A 194 -20.60 7.40 1.61
N GLU A 195 -21.20 6.21 1.77
CA GLU A 195 -20.96 5.33 2.91
C GLU A 195 -19.48 4.91 2.97
N CYS A 196 -18.91 4.51 1.83
CA CYS A 196 -17.49 4.15 1.73
C CYS A 196 -16.56 5.32 2.07
N LEU A 197 -16.82 6.52 1.58
CA LEU A 197 -16.02 7.70 1.89
C LEU A 197 -16.09 8.06 3.37
N THR A 198 -17.25 7.95 4.00
CA THR A 198 -17.43 8.15 5.45
C THR A 198 -16.58 7.16 6.25
N HIS A 199 -16.54 5.89 5.84
CA HIS A 199 -15.68 4.88 6.48
C HIS A 199 -14.20 5.11 6.23
N TRP A 200 -13.81 5.55 5.03
CA TRP A 200 -12.45 5.97 4.76
C TRP A 200 -11.99 7.11 5.69
N GLU A 201 -12.82 8.14 5.90
CA GLU A 201 -12.50 9.24 6.82
C GLU A 201 -12.26 8.74 8.25
N LYS A 202 -13.08 7.80 8.74
CA LYS A 202 -12.86 7.18 10.05
C LYS A 202 -11.51 6.45 10.12
N VAL A 203 -11.16 5.68 9.08
CA VAL A 203 -9.87 4.97 8.99
C VAL A 203 -8.70 5.95 8.99
N GLU A 204 -8.77 7.02 8.20
CA GLU A 204 -7.69 8.02 8.12
C GLU A 204 -7.56 8.84 9.42
N ARG A 205 -8.66 9.16 10.09
CA ARG A 205 -8.63 9.76 11.41
C ARG A 205 -7.90 8.85 12.41
N GLN A 206 -8.28 7.58 12.48
CA GLN A 206 -7.63 6.61 13.36
C GLN A 206 -6.13 6.43 13.05
N ARG A 207 -5.77 6.39 11.77
CA ARG A 207 -4.36 6.33 11.36
C ARG A 207 -3.58 7.58 11.79
N THR A 208 -4.20 8.74 11.67
CA THR A 208 -3.59 10.02 12.06
C THR A 208 -3.40 10.09 13.58
N GLU A 209 -4.41 9.72 14.35
CA GLU A 209 -4.34 9.63 15.81
C GLU A 209 -3.25 8.65 16.27
N ASN A 210 -3.20 7.45 15.66
CA ASN A 210 -2.18 6.45 15.95
C ASN A 210 -0.75 6.97 15.61
N ARG A 211 -0.59 7.71 14.50
CA ARG A 211 0.69 8.35 14.15
C ARG A 211 1.08 9.42 15.17
N GLN A 212 0.13 10.26 15.59
CA GLN A 212 0.36 11.29 16.59
C GLN A 212 0.70 10.67 17.94
N GLN A 213 -0.02 9.62 18.36
CA GLN A 213 0.27 8.90 19.60
C GLN A 213 1.66 8.27 19.57
N LYS A 214 2.04 7.60 18.46
CA LYS A 214 3.40 7.07 18.30
C LYS A 214 4.45 8.18 18.35
N LYS A 215 4.18 9.34 17.73
CA LYS A 215 5.08 10.50 17.79
C LYS A 215 5.21 11.04 19.21
N ARG A 216 4.10 11.19 19.97
CA ARG A 216 4.12 11.61 21.40
C ARG A 216 4.89 10.61 22.25
N GLN A 217 4.63 9.31 22.12
CA GLN A 217 5.36 8.26 22.85
C GLN A 217 6.86 8.31 22.53
N ALA A 218 7.24 8.51 21.26
CA ALA A 218 8.62 8.71 20.88
C ALA A 218 9.23 9.91 21.59
N THR A 219 8.53 11.07 21.60
CA THR A 219 9.02 12.29 22.28
C THR A 219 9.19 12.08 23.77
N THR A 220 8.20 11.49 24.48
CA THR A 220 8.28 11.18 25.91
C THR A 220 9.42 10.20 26.25
N LEU A 221 9.72 9.28 25.32
CA LEU A 221 10.87 8.38 25.45
C LEU A 221 12.21 9.12 25.36
N PHE A 222 12.27 10.31 24.75
CA PHE A 222 13.48 11.16 24.65
C PHE A 222 13.67 12.07 25.88
N GLU A 223 12.61 12.42 26.62
CA GLU A 223 12.67 13.34 27.77
C GLU A 223 13.40 12.80 29.01
N GLY A 224 14.17 11.75 28.91
CA GLY A 224 14.95 11.17 30.02
C GLY A 224 16.35 10.69 29.63
N THR A 225 16.81 11.00 28.41
CA THR A 225 18.15 10.62 27.96
C THR A 225 19.12 11.78 28.19
N SER A 226 20.35 11.45 28.64
CA SER A 226 21.45 12.42 28.69
C SER A 226 21.64 13.06 27.32
N ASN A 227 22.18 14.28 27.25
CA ASN A 227 22.53 14.96 26.01
C ASN A 227 23.68 14.26 25.24
N ASP A 228 24.11 13.10 25.68
CA ASP A 228 25.16 12.30 25.08
C ASP A 228 24.58 11.26 24.12
N THR A 229 24.36 11.70 22.89
CA THR A 229 23.80 10.88 21.81
C THR A 229 24.71 9.69 21.48
N GLU A 230 26.02 9.84 21.52
CA GLU A 230 26.96 8.76 21.25
C GLU A 230 26.82 7.61 22.27
N ASN A 231 26.85 7.90 23.56
CA ASN A 231 26.71 6.89 24.60
C ASN A 231 25.32 6.22 24.56
N ASN A 232 24.28 6.97 24.24
CA ASN A 232 22.94 6.42 24.07
C ASN A 232 22.88 5.44 22.89
N LEU A 233 23.47 5.76 21.74
CA LEU A 233 23.55 4.87 20.58
C LEU A 233 24.29 3.59 20.90
N ARG A 234 25.48 3.69 21.54
CA ARG A 234 26.27 2.52 21.95
C ARG A 234 25.49 1.61 22.90
N ARG A 235 24.82 2.19 23.90
CA ARG A 235 23.99 1.45 24.85
C ARG A 235 22.81 0.74 24.19
N TRP A 236 22.12 1.41 23.25
CA TRP A 236 20.95 0.83 22.58
C TRP A 236 21.32 -0.23 21.55
N LEU A 237 22.47 -0.12 20.92
CA LEU A 237 22.96 -1.12 19.97
C LEU A 237 23.60 -2.35 20.66
N SER A 238 24.07 -2.22 21.90
CA SER A 238 24.73 -3.30 22.63
C SER A 238 23.98 -4.63 22.65
N PRO A 239 22.65 -4.72 22.94
CA PRO A 239 21.91 -5.98 22.93
C PRO A 239 21.39 -6.39 21.54
N VAL A 240 21.59 -5.57 20.51
CA VAL A 240 21.05 -5.82 19.18
C VAL A 240 21.97 -6.69 18.36
N PRO A 241 21.59 -7.92 17.96
CA PRO A 241 22.46 -8.80 17.20
C PRO A 241 22.63 -8.30 15.74
N ALA A 242 23.87 -8.38 15.23
CA ALA A 242 24.24 -8.01 13.85
C ALA A 242 24.16 -9.21 12.88
N ASN A 243 23.33 -10.20 13.16
CA ASN A 243 23.29 -11.50 12.47
C ASN A 243 22.46 -11.51 11.17
N SER A 244 21.65 -10.49 10.90
CA SER A 244 20.86 -10.36 9.67
C SER A 244 21.42 -9.22 8.79
N TYR A 245 21.60 -9.51 7.49
CA TYR A 245 22.09 -8.52 6.53
C TYR A 245 21.18 -7.28 6.44
N ASP A 246 19.86 -7.50 6.41
CA ASP A 246 18.89 -6.40 6.38
C ASP A 246 18.92 -5.54 7.64
N ARG A 247 19.06 -6.19 8.83
CA ARG A 247 19.18 -5.49 10.10
C ARG A 247 20.48 -4.69 10.15
N TRP A 248 21.57 -5.27 9.70
CA TRP A 248 22.88 -4.66 9.65
C TRP A 248 22.89 -3.39 8.78
N LEU A 249 22.36 -3.45 7.55
CA LEU A 249 22.21 -2.29 6.68
C LEU A 249 21.27 -1.21 7.27
N LYS A 250 20.16 -1.63 7.87
CA LYS A 250 19.22 -0.69 8.51
C LYS A 250 19.85 0.07 9.66
N VAL A 251 20.60 -0.61 10.52
CA VAL A 251 21.30 0.03 11.64
C VAL A 251 22.36 1.00 11.12
N GLY A 252 23.17 0.61 10.13
CA GLY A 252 24.11 1.53 9.48
C GLY A 252 23.45 2.79 8.94
N ALA A 253 22.34 2.63 8.21
CA ALA A 253 21.57 3.74 7.68
C ALA A 253 20.96 4.64 8.78
N TRP A 254 20.52 4.07 9.90
CA TRP A 254 19.99 4.84 11.03
C TRP A 254 21.07 5.60 11.79
N VAL A 255 22.24 5.00 12.03
CA VAL A 255 23.39 5.70 12.63
C VAL A 255 23.82 6.84 11.70
N LYS A 256 23.92 6.60 10.39
CA LYS A 256 24.23 7.64 9.39
C LYS A 256 23.22 8.79 9.38
N SER A 257 21.94 8.51 9.64
CA SER A 257 20.93 9.55 9.75
C SER A 257 21.12 10.45 10.97
N VAL A 258 21.67 9.92 12.06
CA VAL A 258 22.02 10.71 13.25
C VAL A 258 23.22 11.62 12.97
N VAL A 259 24.17 11.15 12.17
CA VAL A 259 25.26 11.99 11.65
C VAL A 259 24.70 13.15 10.81
N TYR A 260 23.79 12.88 9.88
CA TYR A 260 23.19 13.91 9.04
C TYR A 260 22.31 14.91 9.80
N SER A 261 21.77 14.54 10.96
CA SER A 261 21.08 15.49 11.84
C SER A 261 22.04 16.40 12.62
N GLY A 262 23.35 16.14 12.57
CA GLY A 262 24.38 16.89 13.28
C GLY A 262 24.47 16.59 14.77
N GLU A 263 23.85 15.49 15.23
CA GLU A 263 23.88 15.09 16.65
C GLU A 263 25.19 14.38 17.05
N ILE A 264 25.86 13.75 16.08
CA ILE A 264 27.19 13.20 16.17
C ILE A 264 27.95 13.49 14.87
N ASP A 265 29.29 13.46 14.89
CA ASP A 265 30.07 13.60 13.67
C ASP A 265 30.20 12.26 12.90
N ASP A 266 30.75 12.33 11.67
CA ASP A 266 30.84 11.15 10.79
C ASP A 266 31.80 10.09 11.36
N ALA A 267 32.91 10.49 11.97
CA ALA A 267 33.87 9.59 12.59
C ALA A 267 33.29 8.86 13.82
N GLN A 268 32.50 9.58 14.63
CA GLN A 268 31.76 8.97 15.75
C GLN A 268 30.73 7.95 15.25
N GLY A 269 29.97 8.31 14.22
CA GLY A 269 28.97 7.41 13.61
C GLY A 269 29.60 6.15 13.03
N GLU A 270 30.70 6.27 12.32
CA GLU A 270 31.49 5.16 11.78
C GLU A 270 32.03 4.25 12.88
N ALA A 271 32.61 4.83 13.93
CA ALA A 271 33.13 4.08 15.07
C ALA A 271 32.01 3.29 15.79
N ILE A 272 30.84 3.89 16.01
CA ILE A 272 29.67 3.21 16.60
C ILE A 272 29.22 2.04 15.74
N PHE A 273 29.07 2.24 14.43
CA PHE A 273 28.65 1.18 13.51
C PHE A 273 29.66 0.05 13.42
N THR A 274 30.97 0.39 13.39
CA THR A 274 32.05 -0.58 13.35
C THR A 274 32.11 -1.42 14.63
N ASP A 275 32.12 -0.78 15.81
CA ASP A 275 32.16 -1.45 17.10
C ASP A 275 30.97 -2.40 17.27
N TRP A 276 29.76 -1.93 16.93
CA TRP A 276 28.56 -2.76 16.97
C TRP A 276 28.62 -3.94 15.99
N SER A 277 29.07 -3.72 14.75
CA SER A 277 29.19 -4.76 13.74
C SER A 277 30.17 -5.86 14.17
N ILE A 278 31.30 -5.50 14.79
CA ILE A 278 32.32 -6.46 15.25
C ILE A 278 31.86 -7.19 16.50
N THR A 279 31.30 -6.46 17.47
CA THR A 279 30.99 -7.02 18.80
C THR A 279 29.76 -7.94 18.77
N ASN A 280 28.75 -7.61 17.95
CA ASN A 280 27.45 -8.26 17.99
C ASN A 280 27.23 -9.24 16.81
N TYR A 281 28.28 -9.56 16.07
CA TYR A 281 28.19 -10.49 14.94
C TYR A 281 28.46 -11.94 15.38
N GLU A 282 27.45 -12.79 15.23
CA GLU A 282 27.52 -14.23 15.55
C GLU A 282 27.50 -15.13 14.30
N GLY A 283 27.66 -14.59 13.10
CA GLY A 283 27.47 -15.34 11.85
C GLY A 283 28.78 -15.73 11.17
N VAL A 284 28.83 -16.94 10.55
CA VAL A 284 29.98 -17.48 9.87
C VAL A 284 30.06 -17.17 8.36
N LYS A 285 28.97 -16.75 7.74
CA LYS A 285 28.84 -16.74 6.27
C LYS A 285 29.09 -15.41 5.56
N GLU A 286 29.02 -14.31 6.24
CA GLU A 286 29.17 -12.99 5.63
C GLU A 286 30.18 -12.18 6.43
N ARG A 287 31.15 -11.58 5.75
CA ARG A 287 32.27 -10.83 6.38
C ARG A 287 31.82 -9.48 6.98
N ARG A 288 30.67 -9.41 7.67
CA ARG A 288 30.14 -8.18 8.27
C ARG A 288 30.94 -7.68 9.46
N ASN A 289 31.80 -8.51 10.00
CA ASN A 289 32.82 -8.17 11.02
C ASN A 289 34.18 -7.85 10.39
N ASP A 290 34.34 -7.89 9.08
CA ASP A 290 35.54 -7.49 8.38
C ASP A 290 35.57 -5.94 8.29
N PRO A 291 36.60 -5.28 8.88
CA PRO A 291 36.70 -3.82 8.86
C PRO A 291 36.60 -3.20 7.46
N ALA A 292 37.16 -3.86 6.44
CA ALA A 292 37.14 -3.38 5.07
C ALA A 292 35.70 -3.40 4.49
N VAL A 293 34.93 -4.44 4.80
CA VAL A 293 33.52 -4.55 4.37
C VAL A 293 32.65 -3.52 5.10
N ILE A 294 32.91 -3.31 6.40
CA ILE A 294 32.20 -2.31 7.21
C ILE A 294 32.46 -0.91 6.64
N GLN A 295 33.72 -0.57 6.39
CA GLN A 295 34.13 0.72 5.81
C GLN A 295 33.48 0.94 4.45
N GLN A 296 33.59 -0.02 3.55
CA GLN A 296 32.97 0.08 2.24
C GLN A 296 31.44 0.30 2.31
N THR A 297 30.80 -0.35 3.26
CA THR A 297 29.35 -0.18 3.49
C THR A 297 29.04 1.21 4.04
N TRP A 298 29.81 1.66 5.04
CA TRP A 298 29.66 3.00 5.61
C TRP A 298 29.79 4.10 4.57
N ASP A 299 30.81 4.01 3.72
CA ASP A 299 31.03 4.94 2.60
C ASP A 299 29.89 4.89 1.57
N GLY A 300 29.38 3.68 1.29
CA GLY A 300 28.23 3.48 0.40
C GLY A 300 26.93 4.10 0.92
N LEU A 301 26.74 4.15 2.24
CA LEU A 301 25.61 4.82 2.87
C LEU A 301 25.67 6.35 2.75
N ALA A 302 26.88 6.92 2.55
CA ALA A 302 27.09 8.35 2.36
C ALA A 302 26.65 8.86 0.98
N GLY A 303 26.60 7.96 -0.03
CA GLY A 303 26.51 8.35 -1.45
C GLY A 303 25.12 8.61 -2.01
N GLY A 304 24.04 8.48 -1.25
CA GLY A 304 22.67 8.85 -1.70
C GLY A 304 22.18 8.21 -3.01
N ARG A 305 22.87 7.21 -3.57
CA ARG A 305 22.62 6.70 -4.92
C ARG A 305 21.44 5.75 -5.08
N ASN A 306 20.78 5.35 -4.00
CA ASN A 306 19.74 4.30 -4.02
C ASN A 306 18.35 4.75 -3.52
N GLY A 307 17.96 6.01 -3.70
CA GLY A 307 16.57 6.44 -3.42
C GLY A 307 16.13 6.39 -1.94
N THR A 308 17.06 6.14 -1.01
CA THR A 308 16.79 6.04 0.43
C THR A 308 16.83 7.40 1.15
N ASP A 309 17.16 8.49 0.48
CA ASP A 309 17.32 9.82 1.07
C ASP A 309 16.10 10.31 1.88
N GLY A 310 14.90 9.95 1.47
CA GLY A 310 13.68 10.32 2.19
C GLY A 310 13.39 9.45 3.42
N PHE A 311 13.86 8.21 3.45
CA PHE A 311 13.57 7.25 4.51
C PHE A 311 14.59 7.35 5.67
N VAL A 312 15.82 7.72 5.36
CA VAL A 312 16.95 7.77 6.31
C VAL A 312 16.88 8.99 7.21
N ARG A 313 16.42 10.15 6.72
CA ARG A 313 16.51 11.43 7.43
C ARG A 313 15.59 11.64 8.62
N ALA A 314 14.55 10.86 8.81
CA ALA A 314 13.48 11.27 9.71
C ALA A 314 13.46 10.63 11.11
N ASN A 315 14.13 9.50 11.37
CA ASN A 315 13.86 8.74 12.61
C ASN A 315 14.99 7.81 13.09
N GLY A 316 16.26 8.08 12.81
CA GLY A 316 17.37 7.16 13.14
C GLY A 316 17.41 6.75 14.62
N LEU A 317 17.45 7.70 15.54
CA LEU A 317 17.45 7.45 16.99
C LEU A 317 16.20 6.68 17.45
N ILE A 318 15.02 7.08 16.96
CA ILE A 318 13.75 6.42 17.30
C ILE A 318 13.77 4.96 16.88
N ASN A 319 14.28 4.66 15.70
CA ASN A 319 14.33 3.31 15.17
C ASN A 319 15.35 2.44 15.92
N ILE A 320 16.52 2.97 16.23
CA ILE A 320 17.54 2.26 17.02
C ILE A 320 17.02 1.95 18.42
N ARG A 321 16.37 2.92 19.06
CA ARG A 321 15.78 2.72 20.40
C ARG A 321 14.63 1.70 20.38
N ARG A 322 13.79 1.71 19.35
CA ARG A 322 12.75 0.68 19.18
C ARG A 322 13.37 -0.71 19.04
N LEU A 323 14.40 -0.85 18.22
CA LEU A 323 15.12 -2.10 18.02
C LEU A 323 15.76 -2.60 19.33
N TYR A 324 16.30 -1.71 20.15
CA TYR A 324 16.78 -2.04 21.50
C TYR A 324 15.67 -2.69 22.35
N HIS A 325 14.49 -2.08 22.43
CA HIS A 325 13.37 -2.63 23.20
C HIS A 325 12.89 -3.98 22.68
N GLU A 326 12.81 -4.14 21.33
CA GLU A 326 12.49 -5.41 20.70
C GLU A 326 13.51 -6.49 21.07
N SER A 327 14.81 -6.19 21.02
CA SER A 327 15.88 -7.15 21.37
C SER A 327 15.89 -7.54 22.84
N ILE A 328 15.61 -6.62 23.76
CA ILE A 328 15.46 -6.94 25.19
C ILE A 328 14.23 -7.86 25.42
N LEU A 329 13.10 -7.60 24.75
CA LEU A 329 11.93 -8.46 24.87
C LEU A 329 12.19 -9.87 24.31
N GLU A 330 12.89 -9.99 23.18
CA GLU A 330 13.29 -11.28 22.61
C GLU A 330 14.19 -12.08 23.60
N GLN A 331 15.14 -11.43 24.26
CA GLN A 331 15.99 -12.07 25.26
C GLN A 331 15.18 -12.58 26.46
N LEU A 332 14.29 -11.75 27.01
CA LEU A 332 13.44 -12.11 28.14
C LEU A 332 12.44 -13.24 27.84
N THR A 333 12.04 -13.40 26.58
CA THR A 333 11.15 -14.49 26.17
C THR A 333 11.89 -15.80 25.87
N ASN A 334 13.18 -15.74 25.54
CA ASN A 334 14.00 -16.93 25.27
C ASN A 334 14.62 -17.52 26.54
N ASP A 335 14.67 -16.75 27.64
CA ASP A 335 15.20 -17.19 28.95
C ASP A 335 14.12 -17.87 29.84
N ASN A 336 12.89 -18.03 29.36
CA ASN A 336 11.80 -18.77 29.99
C ASN A 336 11.43 -20.03 29.19
#